data_f081db430afef40867482ea762112dc1
#
_entry.id   f081db430afef40867482ea762112dc1
#
_cell.length_a   1.000
_cell.length_b   1.000
_cell.length_c   1.000
_cell.angle_alpha   90.00
_cell.angle_beta   90.00
_cell.angle_gamma   90.00
#
_symmetry.space_group_name_H-M   'P 1'
#
loop_
_entity.id
_entity.type
_entity.pdbx_description
1 polymer ?
#
loop_
_entity_poly.entity_id
_entity_poly.type
_entity_poly.pdbx_seq_one_letter_code
_entity_poly.pdbx_strand_id
1 'polypeptide(L)'
;GYHFSVLCAEDIDPLTWPEIEEASAGTFMGDYLIAGYKRACDRWPSAEMPASFFEPVTSNKPVLILSGGRDPVTPVVGGNKMAEQWPNSVHVVVPNGGHGQGGPCITAMLVHLIRTGSVSGIDTSCVQSRPPTAFEISGR
;
A
#
# COMPACT_ATOMS: atom_id res chain seq x y z
N GLY A 1 7.37 -15.04 15.72
CA GLY A 1 8.23 -14.01 16.31
C GLY A 1 8.30 -12.77 15.43
N TYR A 2 9.08 -12.81 14.36
CA TYR A 2 9.39 -11.63 13.53
C TYR A 2 8.16 -10.80 13.12
N HIS A 3 7.15 -11.44 12.56
CA HIS A 3 5.90 -10.75 12.12
C HIS A 3 5.28 -9.93 13.25
N PHE A 4 5.08 -10.51 14.43
CA PHE A 4 4.49 -9.79 15.56
C PHE A 4 5.41 -8.70 16.12
N SER A 5 6.73 -8.90 16.10
CA SER A 5 7.65 -7.87 16.59
C SER A 5 7.61 -6.61 15.74
N VAL A 6 7.52 -6.74 14.41
CA VAL A 6 7.37 -5.61 13.49
C VAL A 6 5.96 -5.01 13.59
N LEU A 7 4.94 -5.85 13.39
CA LEU A 7 3.54 -5.42 13.38
C LEU A 7 3.14 -4.67 14.67
N CYS A 8 3.56 -5.19 15.83
CA CYS A 8 3.21 -4.57 17.10
C CYS A 8 3.94 -3.25 17.32
N ALA A 9 5.23 -3.16 16.95
CA ALA A 9 6.00 -1.94 17.15
C ALA A 9 5.61 -0.82 16.18
N GLU A 10 5.26 -1.16 14.92
CA GLU A 10 5.20 -0.20 13.83
C GLU A 10 3.77 0.12 13.40
N ASP A 11 2.85 -0.86 13.43
CA ASP A 11 1.53 -0.70 12.83
C ASP A 11 0.39 -0.66 13.87
N ILE A 12 0.46 -1.49 14.91
CA ILE A 12 -0.66 -1.70 15.84
C ILE A 12 -0.56 -0.84 17.09
N ASP A 13 0.65 -0.64 17.62
CA ASP A 13 0.85 0.09 18.87
C ASP A 13 0.28 1.53 18.81
N PRO A 14 0.47 2.29 17.72
CA PRO A 14 -0.09 3.64 17.63
C PRO A 14 -1.60 3.70 17.50
N LEU A 15 -2.29 2.58 17.21
CA LEU A 15 -3.73 2.56 17.04
C LEU A 15 -4.46 2.55 18.38
N THR A 16 -5.46 3.41 18.52
CA THR A 16 -6.38 3.42 19.67
C THR A 16 -7.64 2.61 19.41
N TRP A 17 -8.29 2.11 20.45
CA TRP A 17 -9.55 1.38 20.30
C TRP A 17 -10.65 2.19 19.61
N PRO A 18 -10.88 3.49 19.93
CA PRO A 18 -11.85 4.31 19.22
C PRO A 18 -11.58 4.44 17.71
N GLU A 19 -10.30 4.57 17.30
CA GLU A 19 -9.93 4.62 15.88
C GLU A 19 -10.22 3.30 15.18
N ILE A 20 -9.97 2.16 15.84
CA ILE A 20 -10.28 0.84 15.30
C ILE A 20 -11.79 0.68 15.11
N GLU A 21 -12.59 1.06 16.10
CA GLU A 21 -14.06 0.98 16.05
C GLU A 21 -14.61 1.86 14.92
N GLU A 22 -14.14 3.11 14.81
CA GLU A 22 -14.56 4.05 13.75
C GLU A 22 -14.19 3.53 12.36
N ALA A 23 -12.95 3.10 12.16
CA ALA A 23 -12.46 2.64 10.86
C ALA A 23 -13.11 1.33 10.40
N SER A 24 -13.55 0.48 11.32
CA SER A 24 -14.19 -0.80 11.03
C SER A 24 -15.71 -0.75 10.94
N ALA A 25 -16.32 0.38 11.33
CA ALA A 25 -17.76 0.55 11.33
C ALA A 25 -18.37 0.32 9.93
N GLY A 26 -19.39 -0.54 9.85
CA GLY A 26 -20.08 -0.86 8.61
C GLY A 26 -19.31 -1.75 7.63
N THR A 27 -18.12 -2.22 7.98
CA THR A 27 -17.37 -3.20 7.18
C THR A 27 -17.87 -4.62 7.45
N PHE A 28 -17.71 -5.52 6.47
CA PHE A 28 -18.17 -6.91 6.58
C PHE A 28 -17.54 -7.67 7.76
N MET A 29 -16.25 -7.45 8.02
CA MET A 29 -15.52 -8.13 9.09
C MET A 29 -15.49 -7.36 10.40
N GLY A 30 -15.99 -6.11 10.41
CA GLY A 30 -15.85 -5.24 11.58
C GLY A 30 -14.39 -5.11 12.02
N ASP A 31 -14.18 -5.04 13.31
CA ASP A 31 -12.86 -4.93 13.94
C ASP A 31 -12.14 -6.27 14.14
N TYR A 32 -12.74 -7.41 13.76
CA TYR A 32 -12.29 -8.76 14.13
C TYR A 32 -10.78 -8.98 13.98
N LEU A 33 -10.22 -8.60 12.81
CA LEU A 33 -8.80 -8.84 12.51
C LEU A 33 -7.90 -7.91 13.34
N ILE A 34 -8.17 -6.59 13.29
CA ILE A 34 -7.33 -5.58 13.94
C ILE A 34 -7.43 -5.68 15.47
N ALA A 35 -8.62 -5.91 16.01
CA ALA A 35 -8.82 -6.15 17.43
C ALA A 35 -8.09 -7.42 17.90
N GLY A 36 -8.00 -8.44 17.05
CA GLY A 36 -7.18 -9.64 17.33
C GLY A 36 -5.71 -9.31 17.45
N TYR A 37 -5.16 -8.53 16.51
CA TYR A 37 -3.77 -8.05 16.56
C TYR A 37 -3.53 -7.14 17.76
N LYS A 38 -4.41 -6.17 18.02
CA LYS A 38 -4.26 -5.25 19.17
C LYS A 38 -4.17 -5.99 20.48
N ARG A 39 -5.08 -6.95 20.75
CA ARG A 39 -5.02 -7.80 21.95
C ARG A 39 -3.75 -8.65 22.05
N ALA A 40 -3.21 -9.11 20.94
CA ALA A 40 -1.95 -9.83 20.91
C ALA A 40 -0.77 -8.89 21.22
N CYS A 41 -0.75 -7.71 20.61
CA CYS A 41 0.29 -6.70 20.80
C CYS A 41 0.33 -6.12 22.20
N ASP A 42 -0.81 -5.97 22.88
CA ASP A 42 -0.86 -5.57 24.30
C ASP A 42 -0.05 -6.49 25.25
N ARG A 43 0.36 -7.67 24.76
CA ARG A 43 1.12 -8.67 25.52
C ARG A 43 2.43 -9.06 24.86
N TRP A 44 2.65 -8.66 23.61
CA TRP A 44 3.85 -9.00 22.86
C TRP A 44 4.98 -8.04 23.21
N PRO A 45 6.18 -8.53 23.57
CA PRO A 45 7.32 -7.66 23.80
C PRO A 45 7.73 -7.00 22.47
N SER A 46 7.44 -5.73 22.32
CA SER A 46 7.81 -4.92 21.17
C SER A 46 8.74 -3.77 21.58
N ALA A 47 9.52 -3.27 20.61
CA ALA A 47 10.32 -2.07 20.82
C ALA A 47 9.43 -0.84 20.76
N GLU A 48 9.73 0.15 21.61
CA GLU A 48 9.12 1.48 21.52
C GLU A 48 9.74 2.24 20.34
N MET A 49 8.90 2.63 19.37
CA MET A 49 9.36 3.39 18.21
C MET A 49 9.38 4.89 18.55
N PRO A 50 10.41 5.62 18.09
CA PRO A 50 10.44 7.06 18.30
C PRO A 50 9.30 7.74 17.54
N ALA A 51 8.74 8.83 18.08
CA ALA A 51 7.62 9.56 17.46
C ALA A 51 7.91 9.96 15.99
N SER A 52 9.16 10.29 15.68
CA SER A 52 9.60 10.63 14.31
C SER A 52 9.47 9.48 13.31
N PHE A 53 9.35 8.24 13.77
CA PHE A 53 9.11 7.09 12.88
C PHE A 53 7.73 7.18 12.19
N PHE A 54 6.75 7.75 12.89
CA PHE A 54 5.37 7.88 12.39
C PHE A 54 5.14 9.20 11.64
N GLU A 55 6.14 10.07 11.57
CA GLU A 55 6.04 11.31 10.81
C GLU A 55 6.12 11.05 9.30
N PRO A 56 5.30 11.74 8.49
CA PRO A 56 5.36 11.62 7.05
C PRO A 56 6.73 12.02 6.50
N VAL A 57 7.32 11.14 5.70
CA VAL A 57 8.58 11.43 5.00
C VAL A 57 8.28 12.27 3.75
N THR A 58 8.91 13.43 3.63
CA THR A 58 8.86 14.26 2.42
C THR A 58 10.16 14.17 1.64
N SER A 59 10.09 14.17 0.32
CA SER A 59 11.26 14.08 -0.53
C SER A 59 11.00 14.69 -1.91
N ASN A 60 12.04 15.33 -2.50
CA ASN A 60 12.03 15.77 -3.89
C ASN A 60 12.65 14.74 -4.85
N LYS A 61 12.99 13.55 -4.35
CA LYS A 61 13.47 12.47 -5.22
C LYS A 61 12.36 12.00 -6.15
N PRO A 62 12.69 11.62 -7.40
CA PRO A 62 11.70 11.08 -8.32
C PRO A 62 11.20 9.73 -7.83
N VAL A 63 9.88 9.58 -7.75
CA VAL A 63 9.23 8.36 -7.22
C VAL A 63 8.11 7.91 -8.13
N LEU A 64 8.13 6.63 -8.49
CA LEU A 64 7.02 5.96 -9.14
C LEU A 64 6.24 5.15 -8.09
N ILE A 65 5.01 5.58 -7.83
CA ILE A 65 4.08 4.91 -6.92
C ILE A 65 3.16 4.03 -7.76
N LEU A 66 3.05 2.75 -7.42
CA LEU A 66 2.25 1.77 -8.14
C LEU A 66 1.18 1.20 -7.23
N SER A 67 -0.08 1.34 -7.59
CA SER A 67 -1.21 0.76 -6.85
C SER A 67 -2.07 -0.12 -7.73
N GLY A 68 -2.59 -1.20 -7.16
CA GLY A 68 -3.62 -2.00 -7.79
C GLY A 68 -5.02 -1.46 -7.45
N GLY A 69 -5.86 -1.25 -8.45
CA GLY A 69 -7.23 -0.76 -8.23
C GLY A 69 -8.14 -1.75 -7.48
N ARG A 70 -7.70 -3.02 -7.38
CA ARG A 70 -8.38 -4.11 -6.65
C ARG A 70 -7.50 -4.70 -5.54
N ASP A 71 -6.54 -3.93 -5.05
CA ASP A 71 -5.64 -4.35 -3.97
C ASP A 71 -6.33 -4.19 -2.60
N PRO A 72 -6.62 -5.29 -1.90
CA PRO A 72 -7.24 -5.22 -0.58
C PRO A 72 -6.21 -5.03 0.56
N VAL A 73 -4.91 -5.18 0.27
CA VAL A 73 -3.83 -5.12 1.26
C VAL A 73 -3.26 -3.71 1.37
N THR A 74 -2.94 -3.11 0.22
CA THR A 74 -2.43 -1.74 0.11
C THR A 74 -3.34 -0.93 -0.83
N PRO A 75 -4.47 -0.43 -0.32
CA PRO A 75 -5.47 0.27 -1.13
C PRO A 75 -4.92 1.55 -1.78
N VAL A 76 -5.51 1.94 -2.92
CA VAL A 76 -5.13 3.13 -3.71
C VAL A 76 -5.03 4.41 -2.86
N VAL A 77 -5.85 4.53 -1.81
CA VAL A 77 -5.85 5.70 -0.92
C VAL A 77 -4.49 5.94 -0.25
N GLY A 78 -3.74 4.89 0.07
CA GLY A 78 -2.38 5.00 0.60
C GLY A 78 -1.42 5.63 -0.41
N GLY A 79 -1.47 5.17 -1.67
CA GLY A 79 -0.69 5.75 -2.76
C GLY A 79 -1.03 7.21 -3.05
N ASN A 80 -2.31 7.60 -2.96
CA ASN A 80 -2.75 8.98 -3.10
C ASN A 80 -2.13 9.87 -2.01
N LYS A 81 -2.20 9.45 -0.74
CA LYS A 81 -1.60 10.19 0.39
C LYS A 81 -0.09 10.37 0.23
N MET A 82 0.61 9.34 -0.26
CA MET A 82 2.04 9.45 -0.55
C MET A 82 2.32 10.45 -1.68
N ALA A 83 1.55 10.42 -2.75
CA ALA A 83 1.71 11.33 -3.88
C ALA A 83 1.52 12.80 -3.49
N GLU A 84 0.62 13.10 -2.55
CA GLU A 84 0.41 14.44 -2.00
C GLU A 84 1.65 14.97 -1.26
N GLN A 85 2.40 14.10 -0.60
CA GLN A 85 3.58 14.46 0.18
C GLN A 85 4.88 14.48 -0.64
N TRP A 86 4.88 13.87 -1.81
CA TRP A 86 6.04 13.72 -2.67
C TRP A 86 5.83 14.41 -4.02
N PRO A 87 6.13 15.71 -4.13
CA PRO A 87 5.79 16.52 -5.29
C PRO A 87 6.47 16.07 -6.60
N ASN A 88 7.60 15.34 -6.51
CA ASN A 88 8.26 14.74 -7.66
C ASN A 88 7.92 13.24 -7.79
N SER A 89 6.62 12.93 -7.72
CA SER A 89 6.13 11.58 -7.89
C SER A 89 5.12 11.46 -9.02
N VAL A 90 4.99 10.22 -9.54
CA VAL A 90 3.88 9.81 -10.42
C VAL A 90 3.20 8.62 -9.77
N HIS A 91 1.91 8.76 -9.49
CA HIS A 91 1.09 7.66 -8.98
C HIS A 91 0.31 7.00 -10.13
N VAL A 92 0.60 5.74 -10.36
CA VAL A 92 -0.04 4.92 -11.39
C VAL A 92 -0.94 3.87 -10.74
N VAL A 93 -2.24 3.99 -11.01
CA VAL A 93 -3.23 3.00 -10.58
C VAL A 93 -3.49 2.03 -11.73
N VAL A 94 -3.24 0.75 -11.52
CA VAL A 94 -3.59 -0.33 -12.46
C VAL A 94 -5.02 -0.78 -12.16
N PRO A 95 -6.04 -0.45 -13.00
CA PRO A 95 -7.45 -0.58 -12.62
C PRO A 95 -7.87 -2.00 -12.19
N ASN A 96 -7.33 -3.03 -12.85
CA ASN A 96 -7.61 -4.44 -12.56
C ASN A 96 -6.45 -5.15 -11.85
N GLY A 97 -5.49 -4.39 -11.28
CA GLY A 97 -4.36 -4.92 -10.53
C GLY A 97 -4.76 -5.30 -9.11
N GLY A 98 -4.22 -6.42 -8.62
CA GLY A 98 -4.29 -6.81 -7.21
C GLY A 98 -3.07 -6.30 -6.43
N HIS A 99 -2.66 -7.06 -5.39
CA HIS A 99 -1.47 -6.73 -4.61
C HIS A 99 -0.19 -7.00 -5.41
N GLY A 100 0.66 -5.98 -5.51
CA GLY A 100 1.88 -6.02 -6.33
C GLY A 100 1.61 -5.84 -7.83
N GLN A 101 2.40 -4.97 -8.45
CA GLN A 101 2.25 -4.65 -9.87
C GLN A 101 3.48 -5.11 -10.64
N GLY A 102 3.27 -5.70 -11.83
CA GLY A 102 4.35 -6.20 -12.66
C GLY A 102 3.96 -6.32 -14.13
N GLY A 103 4.86 -6.91 -14.90
CA GLY A 103 4.70 -7.13 -16.34
C GLY A 103 5.39 -6.06 -17.21
N PRO A 104 5.42 -6.25 -18.54
CA PRO A 104 6.21 -5.42 -19.46
C PRO A 104 5.92 -3.92 -19.37
N CYS A 105 4.66 -3.54 -19.19
CA CYS A 105 4.21 -2.16 -19.02
C CYS A 105 4.87 -1.50 -17.79
N ILE A 106 4.78 -2.15 -16.62
CA ILE A 106 5.38 -1.65 -15.38
C ILE A 106 6.91 -1.64 -15.48
N THR A 107 7.49 -2.68 -16.07
CA THR A 107 8.94 -2.74 -16.31
C THR A 107 9.43 -1.58 -17.17
N ALA A 108 8.69 -1.19 -18.21
CA ALA A 108 9.05 -0.05 -19.03
C ALA A 108 9.09 1.27 -18.26
N MET A 109 8.11 1.50 -17.36
CA MET A 109 8.08 2.67 -16.47
C MET A 109 9.27 2.68 -15.50
N LEU A 110 9.58 1.53 -14.90
CA LEU A 110 10.73 1.39 -13.99
C LEU A 110 12.05 1.64 -14.73
N VAL A 111 12.21 1.09 -15.92
CA VAL A 111 13.40 1.31 -16.77
C VAL A 111 13.53 2.79 -17.14
N HIS A 112 12.42 3.46 -17.48
CA HIS A 112 12.43 4.89 -17.74
C HIS A 112 12.95 5.67 -16.52
N LEU A 113 12.36 5.45 -15.35
CA LEU A 113 12.78 6.11 -14.12
C LEU A 113 14.26 5.87 -13.79
N ILE A 114 14.73 4.62 -13.89
CA ILE A 114 16.12 4.27 -13.58
C ILE A 114 17.09 4.91 -14.56
N ARG A 115 16.77 4.95 -15.85
CA ARG A 115 17.65 5.49 -16.89
C ARG A 115 17.72 7.02 -16.89
N THR A 116 16.60 7.67 -16.62
CA THR A 116 16.49 9.14 -16.70
C THR A 116 16.64 9.86 -15.36
N GLY A 117 16.46 9.14 -14.26
CA GLY A 117 16.37 9.76 -12.93
C GLY A 117 15.16 10.70 -12.81
N SER A 118 14.11 10.51 -13.62
CA SER A 118 12.97 11.41 -13.70
C SER A 118 11.67 10.64 -13.88
N VAL A 119 10.59 11.15 -13.32
CA VAL A 119 9.23 10.67 -13.57
C VAL A 119 8.57 11.36 -14.77
N SER A 120 9.18 12.43 -15.26
CA SER A 120 8.67 13.16 -16.43
C SER A 120 8.78 12.29 -17.69
N GLY A 121 7.70 12.22 -18.46
CA GLY A 121 7.65 11.44 -19.70
C GLY A 121 7.45 9.94 -19.52
N ILE A 122 7.15 9.46 -18.31
CA ILE A 122 6.71 8.08 -18.11
C ILE A 122 5.39 7.87 -18.85
N ASP A 123 5.36 6.92 -19.79
CA ASP A 123 4.13 6.52 -20.46
C ASP A 123 3.33 5.56 -19.58
N THR A 124 2.17 6.03 -19.15
CA THR A 124 1.24 5.26 -18.31
C THR A 124 0.05 4.69 -19.10
N SER A 125 -0.04 4.94 -20.39
CA SER A 125 -1.20 4.56 -21.23
C SER A 125 -1.46 3.06 -21.24
N CYS A 126 -0.39 2.26 -21.16
CA CYS A 126 -0.46 0.81 -21.21
C CYS A 126 -1.20 0.15 -20.02
N VAL A 127 -1.38 0.84 -18.89
CA VAL A 127 -2.11 0.26 -17.74
C VAL A 127 -3.63 0.32 -17.94
N GLN A 128 -4.12 1.30 -18.70
CA GLN A 128 -5.55 1.50 -18.94
C GLN A 128 -6.15 0.40 -19.84
N SER A 129 -5.34 -0.18 -20.70
CA SER A 129 -5.75 -1.27 -21.61
C SER A 129 -5.68 -2.66 -20.97
N ARG A 130 -5.27 -2.77 -19.71
CA ARG A 130 -5.11 -4.07 -19.04
C ARG A 130 -6.49 -4.67 -18.71
N PRO A 131 -6.92 -5.77 -19.34
CA PRO A 131 -8.18 -6.39 -19.02
C PRO A 131 -8.13 -7.03 -17.61
N PRO A 132 -9.30 -7.25 -16.98
CA PRO A 132 -9.36 -8.07 -15.79
C PRO A 132 -8.91 -9.51 -16.10
N THR A 133 -8.26 -10.14 -15.13
CA THR A 133 -7.93 -11.57 -15.24
C THR A 133 -9.22 -12.38 -15.34
N ALA A 134 -9.33 -13.21 -16.35
CA ALA A 134 -10.47 -14.10 -16.50
C ALA A 134 -10.50 -15.13 -15.34
N PHE A 135 -11.69 -15.44 -14.87
CA PHE A 135 -11.84 -16.56 -13.92
C PHE A 135 -11.59 -17.87 -14.67
N GLU A 136 -10.68 -18.69 -14.17
CA GLU A 136 -10.59 -20.08 -14.63
C GLU A 136 -11.81 -20.86 -14.11
N ILE A 137 -12.70 -21.20 -15.05
CA ILE A 137 -13.78 -22.15 -14.79
C ILE A 137 -13.26 -23.53 -15.23
N SER A 138 -12.29 -24.07 -14.49
CA SER A 138 -11.80 -25.42 -14.74
C SER A 138 -12.82 -26.42 -14.26
N GLY A 139 -13.40 -27.14 -15.19
CA GLY A 139 -14.28 -28.26 -14.90
C GLY A 139 -15.32 -28.55 -15.94
N ARG A 140 -14.92 -28.67 -17.23
CA ARG A 140 -15.63 -29.49 -18.21
C ARG A 140 -14.64 -30.18 -19.14
#